data_1d61368b66a6bdf998ca4e9d3dd0a209
#
_entry.id   1d61368b66a6bdf998ca4e9d3dd0a209
#
_cell.length_a   1.000
_cell.length_b   1.000
_cell.length_c   1.000
_cell.angle_alpha   90.00
_cell.angle_beta   90.00
_cell.angle_gamma   90.00
#
_symmetry.space_group_name_H-M   'P 1'
#
loop_
_entity.id
_entity.type
_entity.pdbx_description
1 polymer ?
#
loop_
_entity_poly.entity_id
_entity_poly.type
_entity_poly.pdbx_seq_one_letter_code
_entity_poly.pdbx_strand_id
1 'polypeptide(L)'
;MKMNAASIKNQKAEWEALGVKLPAFDHDAMTAKTKEHPVWVHFGAGNIFRGFIAALQQRLLNEGLQDRGIIAADTFDYDIIDKIYTPFDNLTMMVTLNPDGSTSREIIGSVAEGLRADSSDAAMMARFKEIFTDPGLQMISFTITEKGYALYRPDGSLMPVVQADIDEGPAHARHAMSMVAALLFERFQAGAAPLAVVSMDNCSHNGEKLQASVMTVAKAWAEKGYVGQDFIAYLEDESKIAFPWSMIDKITPRPHKIVEEQLVKDNIEDMEPIVTSKNTFIAAFVNAERPQYLVVEDKFPNGRPPLEKAGVYMTDRDTVNKTERMKVTTCLNPLHTAM
;
A
#
# COMPACT_ATOMS: atom_id res chain seq x y z
N MET A 1 22.39 0.95 -17.77
CA MET A 1 22.12 2.04 -16.79
C MET A 1 21.28 1.48 -15.66
N LYS A 2 21.73 1.58 -14.42
CA LYS A 2 21.01 1.01 -13.26
C LYS A 2 20.01 2.01 -12.71
N MET A 3 18.78 1.56 -12.45
CA MET A 3 17.74 2.39 -11.80
C MET A 3 17.99 2.44 -10.29
N ASN A 4 18.57 3.54 -9.83
CA ASN A 4 18.80 3.83 -8.41
C ASN A 4 18.84 5.34 -8.16
N ALA A 5 18.85 5.77 -6.90
CA ALA A 5 18.83 7.18 -6.51
C ALA A 5 20.02 7.97 -7.08
N ALA A 6 21.21 7.39 -7.09
CA ALA A 6 22.39 8.02 -7.64
C ALA A 6 22.29 8.25 -9.16
N SER A 7 21.75 7.27 -9.88
CA SER A 7 21.59 7.35 -11.34
C SER A 7 20.54 8.40 -11.74
N ILE A 8 19.36 8.44 -11.11
CA ILE A 8 18.35 9.46 -11.44
C ILE A 8 18.82 10.88 -11.14
N LYS A 9 19.75 11.03 -10.22
CA LYS A 9 20.35 12.33 -9.86
C LYS A 9 21.47 12.74 -10.83
N ASN A 10 22.39 11.81 -11.13
CA ASN A 10 23.64 12.11 -11.83
C ASN A 10 23.58 11.88 -13.35
N GLN A 11 22.60 11.09 -13.82
CA GLN A 11 22.43 10.71 -15.23
C GLN A 11 21.06 11.16 -15.76
N LYS A 12 20.59 12.33 -15.31
CA LYS A 12 19.26 12.85 -15.66
C LYS A 12 19.06 12.98 -17.17
N ALA A 13 20.06 13.54 -17.88
CA ALA A 13 19.98 13.74 -19.32
C ALA A 13 19.87 12.42 -20.09
N GLU A 14 20.55 11.37 -19.63
CA GLU A 14 20.48 10.05 -20.25
C GLU A 14 19.09 9.40 -20.07
N TRP A 15 18.51 9.53 -18.86
CA TRP A 15 17.14 9.06 -18.60
C TRP A 15 16.12 9.81 -19.47
N GLU A 16 16.21 11.13 -19.54
CA GLU A 16 15.32 11.97 -20.35
C GLU A 16 15.48 11.67 -21.86
N ALA A 17 16.68 11.37 -22.33
CA ALA A 17 16.94 10.96 -23.72
C ALA A 17 16.27 9.63 -24.07
N LEU A 18 16.04 8.74 -23.10
CA LEU A 18 15.25 7.52 -23.27
C LEU A 18 13.72 7.74 -23.16
N GLY A 19 13.29 9.01 -23.01
CA GLY A 19 11.87 9.35 -22.85
C GLY A 19 11.32 8.97 -21.47
N VAL A 20 12.18 8.83 -20.46
CA VAL A 20 11.79 8.51 -19.08
C VAL A 20 11.57 9.79 -18.30
N LYS A 21 10.39 9.97 -17.75
CA LYS A 21 10.08 11.06 -16.82
C LYS A 21 10.62 10.74 -15.44
N LEU A 22 11.36 11.67 -14.88
CA LEU A 22 11.96 11.55 -13.54
C LEU A 22 11.12 12.28 -12.48
N PRO A 23 11.24 11.91 -11.18
CA PRO A 23 10.71 12.70 -10.08
C PRO A 23 11.21 14.16 -10.15
N ALA A 24 10.27 15.11 -9.93
CA ALA A 24 10.60 16.55 -9.96
C ALA A 24 10.98 17.11 -8.58
N PHE A 25 10.99 16.27 -7.54
CA PHE A 25 11.38 16.61 -6.18
C PHE A 25 12.75 16.04 -5.81
N ASP A 26 13.35 16.53 -4.75
CA ASP A 26 14.58 15.97 -4.18
C ASP A 26 14.25 14.64 -3.47
N HIS A 27 14.64 13.53 -4.11
CA HIS A 27 14.37 12.18 -3.63
C HIS A 27 15.09 11.88 -2.30
N ASP A 28 16.34 12.35 -2.13
CA ASP A 28 17.11 12.11 -0.92
C ASP A 28 16.49 12.85 0.27
N ALA A 29 16.12 14.11 0.08
CA ALA A 29 15.47 14.93 1.10
C ALA A 29 14.09 14.39 1.48
N MET A 30 13.27 13.99 0.50
CA MET A 30 11.97 13.36 0.72
C MET A 30 12.11 12.06 1.52
N THR A 31 13.06 11.20 1.15
CA THR A 31 13.31 9.93 1.82
C THR A 31 13.72 10.15 3.29
N ALA A 32 14.68 11.04 3.55
CA ALA A 32 15.13 11.35 4.90
C ALA A 32 13.98 11.86 5.77
N LYS A 33 13.21 12.82 5.25
CA LYS A 33 12.09 13.42 5.96
C LYS A 33 10.95 12.43 6.25
N THR A 34 10.68 11.53 5.30
CA THR A 34 9.66 10.49 5.48
C THR A 34 10.06 9.48 6.55
N LYS A 35 11.34 9.09 6.58
CA LYS A 35 11.86 8.17 7.60
C LYS A 35 11.82 8.77 9.00
N GLU A 36 12.10 10.06 9.12
CA GLU A 36 12.07 10.79 10.40
C GLU A 36 10.66 11.05 10.89
N HIS A 37 9.76 11.46 9.98
CA HIS A 37 8.38 11.83 10.29
C HIS A 37 7.39 11.20 9.31
N PRO A 38 7.08 9.90 9.45
CA PRO A 38 6.20 9.19 8.55
C PRO A 38 4.76 9.71 8.65
N VAL A 39 4.09 9.84 7.50
CA VAL A 39 2.67 10.23 7.42
C VAL A 39 1.79 9.14 6.81
N TRP A 40 2.37 8.25 6.04
CA TRP A 40 1.63 7.22 5.31
C TRP A 40 2.43 5.91 5.22
N VAL A 41 1.85 4.82 5.72
CA VAL A 41 2.34 3.45 5.50
C VAL A 41 1.37 2.71 4.58
N HIS A 42 1.87 1.97 3.61
CA HIS A 42 1.04 1.14 2.75
C HIS A 42 1.44 -0.32 2.84
N PHE A 43 0.47 -1.20 3.14
CA PHE A 43 0.64 -2.64 3.20
C PHE A 43 0.21 -3.29 1.88
N GLY A 44 1.09 -4.10 1.31
CA GLY A 44 0.93 -4.72 0.01
C GLY A 44 1.78 -4.02 -1.07
N ALA A 45 3.05 -4.42 -1.15
CA ALA A 45 4.06 -3.76 -1.99
C ALA A 45 4.01 -4.20 -3.49
N GLY A 46 2.86 -4.69 -3.96
CA GLY A 46 2.67 -5.24 -5.29
C GLY A 46 2.48 -4.20 -6.41
N ASN A 47 2.10 -4.70 -7.59
CA ASN A 47 2.01 -3.88 -8.82
C ASN A 47 0.99 -2.75 -8.71
N ILE A 48 -0.17 -2.99 -8.10
CA ILE A 48 -1.22 -1.96 -7.99
C ILE A 48 -0.78 -0.79 -7.10
N PHE A 49 -0.08 -1.08 -6.01
CA PHE A 49 0.52 -0.05 -5.18
C PHE A 49 1.54 0.78 -5.96
N ARG A 50 2.52 0.12 -6.59
CA ARG A 50 3.61 0.78 -7.31
C ARG A 50 3.13 1.58 -8.53
N GLY A 51 2.19 1.01 -9.31
CA GLY A 51 1.68 1.61 -10.54
C GLY A 51 0.52 2.58 -10.36
N PHE A 52 -0.04 2.70 -9.16
CA PHE A 52 -1.15 3.61 -8.92
C PHE A 52 -1.01 4.41 -7.62
N ILE A 53 -1.04 3.77 -6.46
CA ILE A 53 -1.06 4.52 -5.17
C ILE A 53 0.21 5.34 -4.98
N ALA A 54 1.38 4.74 -5.23
CA ALA A 54 2.65 5.46 -5.18
C ALA A 54 2.74 6.58 -6.23
N ALA A 55 2.15 6.38 -7.42
CA ALA A 55 2.09 7.40 -8.46
C ALA A 55 1.19 8.59 -8.07
N LEU A 56 0.13 8.39 -7.26
CA LEU A 56 -0.66 9.49 -6.71
C LEU A 56 0.18 10.36 -5.77
N GLN A 57 0.91 9.75 -4.85
CA GLN A 57 1.81 10.47 -3.94
C GLN A 57 2.92 11.19 -4.70
N GLN A 58 3.47 10.59 -5.74
CA GLN A 58 4.45 11.24 -6.60
C GLN A 58 3.93 12.52 -7.25
N ARG A 59 2.68 12.55 -7.70
CA ARG A 59 2.06 13.77 -8.23
C ARG A 59 2.06 14.90 -7.19
N LEU A 60 1.67 14.58 -5.95
CA LEU A 60 1.68 15.56 -4.86
C LEU A 60 3.08 16.08 -4.54
N LEU A 61 4.08 15.19 -4.56
CA LEU A 61 5.48 15.55 -4.36
C LEU A 61 6.00 16.42 -5.51
N ASN A 62 5.72 16.05 -6.77
CA ASN A 62 6.11 16.80 -7.96
C ASN A 62 5.52 18.23 -8.00
N GLU A 63 4.33 18.41 -7.44
CA GLU A 63 3.64 19.70 -7.37
C GLU A 63 3.98 20.49 -6.10
N GLY A 64 4.83 19.96 -5.22
CA GLY A 64 5.19 20.58 -3.94
C GLY A 64 4.04 20.64 -2.93
N LEU A 65 2.98 19.86 -3.12
CA LEU A 65 1.83 19.77 -2.22
C LEU A 65 2.07 18.80 -1.06
N GLN A 66 3.12 18.00 -1.16
CA GLN A 66 3.65 17.13 -0.13
C GLN A 66 5.17 17.15 -0.14
N ASP A 67 5.78 16.80 0.98
CA ASP A 67 7.23 16.73 1.18
C ASP A 67 7.69 15.40 1.76
N ARG A 68 6.77 14.47 1.99
CA ARG A 68 6.99 13.11 2.50
C ARG A 68 6.36 12.09 1.57
N GLY A 69 7.05 10.98 1.40
CA GLY A 69 6.61 9.85 0.59
C GLY A 69 5.79 8.83 1.40
N ILE A 70 5.76 7.60 0.89
CA ILE A 70 5.09 6.46 1.50
C ILE A 70 6.14 5.47 2.01
N ILE A 71 5.90 4.85 3.15
CA ILE A 71 6.62 3.65 3.59
C ILE A 71 5.82 2.44 3.11
N ALA A 72 6.43 1.62 2.26
CA ALA A 72 5.83 0.38 1.78
C ALA A 72 6.13 -0.77 2.75
N ALA A 73 5.13 -1.60 3.01
CA ALA A 73 5.25 -2.78 3.84
C ALA A 73 4.67 -4.01 3.14
N ASP A 74 5.27 -5.17 3.31
CA ASP A 74 4.68 -6.42 2.87
C ASP A 74 4.58 -7.42 4.03
N THR A 75 3.40 -8.05 4.18
CA THR A 75 3.10 -9.02 5.24
C THR A 75 3.19 -10.46 4.78
N PHE A 76 3.40 -10.70 3.49
CA PHE A 76 3.29 -12.04 2.90
C PHE A 76 4.47 -12.44 2.02
N ASP A 77 4.88 -11.58 1.10
CA ASP A 77 5.91 -11.86 0.09
C ASP A 77 7.13 -10.95 0.27
N TYR A 78 7.96 -11.28 1.25
CA TYR A 78 9.14 -10.50 1.61
C TYR A 78 10.17 -10.38 0.48
N ASP A 79 10.19 -11.35 -0.47
CA ASP A 79 11.03 -11.27 -1.65
C ASP A 79 10.77 -10.01 -2.48
N ILE A 80 9.56 -9.47 -2.44
CA ILE A 80 9.24 -8.20 -3.11
C ILE A 80 10.07 -7.06 -2.53
N ILE A 81 10.16 -6.97 -1.20
CA ILE A 81 10.98 -5.94 -0.55
C ILE A 81 12.46 -6.18 -0.84
N ASP A 82 12.94 -7.41 -0.63
CA ASP A 82 14.36 -7.73 -0.70
C ASP A 82 14.93 -7.68 -2.13
N LYS A 83 14.12 -8.05 -3.15
CA LYS A 83 14.58 -8.22 -4.54
C LYS A 83 14.08 -7.13 -5.49
N ILE A 84 12.99 -6.41 -5.15
CA ILE A 84 12.36 -5.40 -6.02
C ILE A 84 12.45 -3.99 -5.46
N TYR A 85 12.44 -3.79 -4.14
CA TYR A 85 12.56 -2.46 -3.55
C TYR A 85 14.01 -2.13 -3.19
N THR A 86 14.63 -2.95 -2.36
CA THR A 86 15.98 -2.69 -1.82
C THR A 86 17.04 -2.50 -2.90
N PRO A 87 17.16 -3.33 -3.96
CA PRO A 87 18.20 -3.18 -4.97
C PRO A 87 18.05 -1.93 -5.86
N PHE A 88 16.86 -1.33 -5.87
CA PHE A 88 16.52 -0.17 -6.70
C PHE A 88 16.24 1.10 -5.89
N ASP A 89 16.70 1.20 -4.64
CA ASP A 89 16.45 2.34 -3.74
C ASP A 89 14.96 2.70 -3.64
N ASN A 90 14.07 1.69 -3.62
CA ASN A 90 12.61 1.80 -3.61
C ASN A 90 12.01 2.47 -4.86
N LEU A 91 12.77 2.67 -5.92
CA LEU A 91 12.28 3.19 -7.20
C LEU A 91 11.54 2.11 -7.99
N THR A 92 10.58 2.53 -8.80
CA THR A 92 9.87 1.65 -9.74
C THR A 92 9.79 2.31 -11.12
N MET A 93 10.11 1.58 -12.18
CA MET A 93 9.83 2.01 -13.55
C MET A 93 8.36 1.75 -13.87
N MET A 94 7.55 2.78 -13.94
CA MET A 94 6.16 2.67 -14.43
C MET A 94 6.11 2.82 -15.93
N VAL A 95 5.57 1.81 -16.62
CA VAL A 95 5.36 1.83 -18.07
C VAL A 95 3.86 1.82 -18.33
N THR A 96 3.34 2.97 -18.76
CA THR A 96 1.91 3.10 -19.08
C THR A 96 1.69 2.71 -20.55
N LEU A 97 0.79 1.77 -20.77
CA LEU A 97 0.35 1.33 -22.08
C LEU A 97 -0.76 2.26 -22.58
N ASN A 98 -0.56 2.88 -23.73
CA ASN A 98 -1.53 3.78 -24.33
C ASN A 98 -2.40 3.04 -25.38
N PRO A 99 -3.64 3.50 -25.63
CA PRO A 99 -4.55 2.86 -26.59
C PRO A 99 -4.04 2.85 -28.04
N ASP A 100 -3.14 3.75 -28.40
CA ASP A 100 -2.50 3.83 -29.73
C ASP A 100 -1.30 2.88 -29.88
N GLY A 101 -1.02 2.05 -28.86
CA GLY A 101 0.10 1.13 -28.82
C GLY A 101 1.43 1.76 -28.38
N SER A 102 1.46 3.06 -28.15
CA SER A 102 2.64 3.72 -27.58
C SER A 102 2.78 3.45 -26.06
N THR A 103 3.96 3.70 -25.52
CA THR A 103 4.21 3.62 -24.07
C THR A 103 4.76 4.94 -23.56
N SER A 104 4.37 5.29 -22.35
CA SER A 104 5.03 6.36 -21.58
C SER A 104 5.71 5.78 -20.35
N ARG A 105 6.87 6.32 -20.00
CA ARG A 105 7.74 5.81 -18.95
C ARG A 105 7.98 6.87 -17.89
N GLU A 106 7.85 6.47 -16.64
CA GLU A 106 8.08 7.35 -15.49
C GLU A 106 8.76 6.57 -14.37
N ILE A 107 9.79 7.12 -13.74
CA ILE A 107 10.33 6.57 -12.50
C ILE A 107 9.50 7.08 -11.34
N ILE A 108 8.87 6.15 -10.63
CA ILE A 108 8.16 6.42 -9.38
C ILE A 108 9.17 6.35 -8.23
N GLY A 109 9.38 7.47 -7.58
CA GLY A 109 10.33 7.63 -6.47
C GLY A 109 9.65 8.11 -5.17
N SER A 110 8.34 8.01 -5.07
CA SER A 110 7.58 8.44 -3.89
C SER A 110 7.62 7.47 -2.71
N VAL A 111 8.26 6.30 -2.88
CA VAL A 111 8.44 5.31 -1.81
C VAL A 111 9.78 5.56 -1.14
N ALA A 112 9.74 5.93 0.14
CA ALA A 112 10.93 6.28 0.91
C ALA A 112 11.61 5.07 1.56
N GLU A 113 10.85 4.03 1.89
CA GLU A 113 11.33 2.86 2.62
C GLU A 113 10.47 1.66 2.28
N GLY A 114 11.08 0.48 2.14
CA GLY A 114 10.41 -0.80 2.00
C GLY A 114 10.68 -1.68 3.22
N LEU A 115 9.65 -2.21 3.89
CA LEU A 115 9.75 -2.97 5.12
C LEU A 115 9.08 -4.34 4.99
N ARG A 116 9.73 -5.36 5.55
CA ARG A 116 9.11 -6.66 5.78
C ARG A 116 8.33 -6.61 7.09
N ALA A 117 7.02 -6.82 7.05
CA ALA A 117 6.20 -6.92 8.24
C ALA A 117 6.28 -8.36 8.81
N ASP A 118 7.47 -8.71 9.30
CA ASP A 118 7.82 -10.02 9.85
C ASP A 118 8.01 -9.91 11.36
N SER A 119 7.09 -10.48 12.13
CA SER A 119 7.15 -10.45 13.60
C SER A 119 8.33 -11.23 14.19
N SER A 120 9.00 -12.07 13.40
CA SER A 120 10.22 -12.76 13.82
C SER A 120 11.48 -11.89 13.67
N ASP A 121 11.41 -10.78 12.93
CA ASP A 121 12.51 -9.83 12.74
C ASP A 121 12.37 -8.66 13.73
N ALA A 122 13.13 -8.73 14.81
CA ALA A 122 13.07 -7.73 15.89
C ALA A 122 13.44 -6.31 15.42
N ALA A 123 14.33 -6.16 14.44
CA ALA A 123 14.72 -4.86 13.91
C ALA A 123 13.58 -4.24 13.09
N MET A 124 12.92 -5.05 12.24
CA MET A 124 11.74 -4.60 11.50
C MET A 124 10.60 -4.21 12.44
N MET A 125 10.32 -5.01 13.47
CA MET A 125 9.28 -4.70 14.45
C MET A 125 9.59 -3.45 15.27
N ALA A 126 10.84 -3.23 15.62
CA ALA A 126 11.26 -1.97 16.27
C ALA A 126 10.98 -0.76 15.36
N ARG A 127 11.28 -0.89 14.06
CA ARG A 127 10.99 0.18 13.08
C ARG A 127 9.50 0.43 12.93
N PHE A 128 8.67 -0.62 12.82
CA PHE A 128 7.21 -0.46 12.81
C PHE A 128 6.69 0.22 14.07
N LYS A 129 7.24 -0.12 15.24
CA LYS A 129 6.89 0.53 16.49
C LYS A 129 7.20 2.01 16.48
N GLU A 130 8.40 2.43 16.02
CA GLU A 130 8.73 3.85 15.84
C GLU A 130 7.71 4.57 14.95
N ILE A 131 7.38 3.99 13.80
CA ILE A 131 6.44 4.56 12.83
C ILE A 131 5.04 4.70 13.45
N PHE A 132 4.53 3.65 14.08
CA PHE A 132 3.15 3.66 14.60
C PHE A 132 3.00 4.48 15.89
N THR A 133 4.07 4.69 16.64
CA THR A 133 4.07 5.56 17.82
C THR A 133 4.30 7.03 17.49
N ASP A 134 4.71 7.37 16.27
CA ASP A 134 4.78 8.75 15.81
C ASP A 134 3.34 9.34 15.72
N PRO A 135 3.02 10.40 16.48
CA PRO A 135 1.71 11.03 16.42
C PRO A 135 1.41 11.68 15.07
N GLY A 136 2.43 11.97 14.26
CA GLY A 136 2.33 12.54 12.91
C GLY A 136 1.85 11.54 11.85
N LEU A 137 1.83 10.24 12.12
CA LEU A 137 1.30 9.23 11.20
C LEU A 137 -0.20 9.48 11.00
N GLN A 138 -0.60 9.76 9.76
CA GLN A 138 -1.96 10.16 9.39
C GLN A 138 -2.81 8.98 8.93
N MET A 139 -2.22 8.07 8.17
CA MET A 139 -2.95 6.95 7.61
C MET A 139 -2.08 5.72 7.36
N ILE A 140 -2.71 4.57 7.43
CA ILE A 140 -2.20 3.32 6.84
C ILE A 140 -3.18 2.83 5.79
N SER A 141 -2.68 2.22 4.73
CA SER A 141 -3.54 1.74 3.64
C SER A 141 -3.11 0.37 3.13
N PHE A 142 -4.00 -0.31 2.38
CA PHE A 142 -3.83 -1.71 2.03
C PHE A 142 -4.18 -1.98 0.56
N THR A 143 -3.35 -2.79 -0.10
CA THR A 143 -3.67 -3.53 -1.33
C THR A 143 -3.16 -4.96 -1.20
N ILE A 144 -3.83 -5.76 -0.36
CA ILE A 144 -3.43 -7.12 0.03
C ILE A 144 -4.39 -8.21 -0.51
N THR A 145 -5.34 -7.81 -1.33
CA THR A 145 -6.45 -8.62 -1.85
C THR A 145 -7.45 -9.06 -0.76
N GLU A 146 -8.65 -9.47 -1.17
CA GLU A 146 -9.69 -9.89 -0.22
C GLU A 146 -9.25 -11.01 0.73
N LYS A 147 -8.35 -11.89 0.27
CA LYS A 147 -7.80 -12.98 1.09
C LYS A 147 -6.97 -12.49 2.29
N GLY A 148 -6.34 -11.35 2.18
CA GLY A 148 -5.53 -10.77 3.25
C GLY A 148 -6.35 -10.31 4.46
N TYR A 149 -7.64 -10.06 4.28
CA TYR A 149 -8.56 -9.70 5.38
C TYR A 149 -9.21 -10.92 6.04
N ALA A 150 -9.23 -12.09 5.37
CA ALA A 150 -9.96 -13.26 5.83
C ALA A 150 -9.28 -13.90 7.05
N LEU A 151 -10.02 -14.04 8.15
CA LEU A 151 -9.55 -14.73 9.37
C LEU A 151 -9.99 -16.19 9.41
N TYR A 152 -11.02 -16.54 8.63
CA TYR A 152 -11.68 -17.83 8.67
C TYR A 152 -11.46 -18.63 7.38
N ARG A 153 -11.44 -19.92 7.51
CA ARG A 153 -11.52 -20.88 6.41
C ARG A 153 -12.95 -20.99 5.87
N PRO A 154 -13.16 -21.59 4.69
CA PRO A 154 -14.50 -21.80 4.14
C PRO A 154 -15.42 -22.66 5.03
N ASP A 155 -14.88 -23.48 5.92
CA ASP A 155 -15.62 -24.31 6.89
C ASP A 155 -16.03 -23.54 8.15
N GLY A 156 -15.71 -22.24 8.24
CA GLY A 156 -16.02 -21.38 9.37
C GLY A 156 -15.01 -21.45 10.53
N SER A 157 -13.99 -22.30 10.47
CA SER A 157 -12.93 -22.36 11.47
C SER A 157 -11.92 -21.22 11.27
N LEU A 158 -11.30 -20.73 12.35
CA LEU A 158 -10.17 -19.78 12.26
C LEU A 158 -9.01 -20.39 11.46
N MET A 159 -8.31 -19.56 10.72
CA MET A 159 -7.03 -19.97 10.13
C MET A 159 -6.03 -20.31 11.24
N PRO A 160 -5.20 -21.37 11.11
CA PRO A 160 -4.25 -21.76 12.16
C PRO A 160 -3.32 -20.63 12.60
N VAL A 161 -2.87 -19.78 11.67
CA VAL A 161 -2.04 -18.62 11.99
C VAL A 161 -2.79 -17.61 12.84
N VAL A 162 -4.07 -17.35 12.55
CA VAL A 162 -4.90 -16.41 13.33
C VAL A 162 -5.19 -16.98 14.72
N GLN A 163 -5.50 -18.28 14.81
CA GLN A 163 -5.68 -18.95 16.10
C GLN A 163 -4.41 -18.85 16.96
N ALA A 164 -3.25 -19.10 16.38
CA ALA A 164 -1.97 -18.99 17.09
C ALA A 164 -1.70 -17.54 17.52
N ASP A 165 -1.96 -16.53 16.66
CA ASP A 165 -1.81 -15.11 17.01
C ASP A 165 -2.74 -14.69 18.16
N ILE A 166 -3.97 -15.23 18.20
CA ILE A 166 -4.91 -15.00 19.30
C ILE A 166 -4.40 -15.66 20.59
N ASP A 167 -3.82 -16.85 20.49
CA ASP A 167 -3.35 -17.59 21.66
C ASP A 167 -2.04 -17.04 22.23
N GLU A 168 -1.15 -16.52 21.38
CA GLU A 168 0.17 -16.01 21.74
C GLU A 168 0.17 -14.50 22.07
N GLY A 169 -0.87 -13.76 21.65
CA GLY A 169 -1.03 -12.33 21.92
C GLY A 169 -0.30 -11.40 20.95
N PRO A 170 -0.40 -10.07 21.17
CA PRO A 170 0.05 -9.05 20.20
C PRO A 170 1.53 -9.12 19.82
N ALA A 171 2.40 -9.58 20.74
CA ALA A 171 3.86 -9.60 20.50
C ALA A 171 4.31 -10.57 19.40
N HIS A 172 3.46 -11.52 18.99
CA HIS A 172 3.79 -12.58 18.07
C HIS A 172 2.87 -12.61 16.83
N ALA A 173 2.17 -11.53 16.54
CA ALA A 173 1.24 -11.42 15.45
C ALA A 173 1.89 -11.67 14.08
N ARG A 174 1.38 -12.62 13.30
CA ARG A 174 1.89 -13.04 11.98
C ARG A 174 0.91 -12.79 10.85
N HIS A 175 -0.38 -12.97 11.10
CA HIS A 175 -1.40 -12.65 10.11
C HIS A 175 -1.50 -11.13 9.92
N ALA A 176 -1.73 -10.66 8.68
CA ALA A 176 -1.77 -9.23 8.38
C ALA A 176 -2.70 -8.44 9.31
N MET A 177 -3.89 -8.93 9.58
CA MET A 177 -4.87 -8.25 10.45
C MET A 177 -4.46 -8.31 11.92
N SER A 178 -3.83 -9.39 12.37
CA SER A 178 -3.25 -9.48 13.72
C SER A 178 -2.08 -8.50 13.89
N MET A 179 -1.21 -8.40 12.87
CA MET A 179 -0.12 -7.43 12.85
C MET A 179 -0.63 -5.99 12.96
N VAL A 180 -1.65 -5.66 12.17
CA VAL A 180 -2.29 -4.32 12.23
C VAL A 180 -2.87 -4.05 13.61
N ALA A 181 -3.60 -5.01 14.19
CA ALA A 181 -4.15 -4.88 15.54
C ALA A 181 -3.03 -4.68 16.60
N ALA A 182 -1.92 -5.40 16.47
CA ALA A 182 -0.76 -5.26 17.37
C ALA A 182 -0.11 -3.88 17.25
N LEU A 183 0.09 -3.38 16.03
CA LEU A 183 0.66 -2.06 15.79
C LEU A 183 -0.27 -0.92 16.24
N LEU A 184 -1.59 -1.09 16.11
CA LEU A 184 -2.57 -0.17 16.69
C LEU A 184 -2.54 -0.21 18.23
N PHE A 185 -2.26 -1.36 18.82
CA PHE A 185 -2.07 -1.46 20.27
C PHE A 185 -0.82 -0.72 20.75
N GLU A 186 0.31 -0.82 20.03
CA GLU A 186 1.50 -0.01 20.29
C GLU A 186 1.20 1.50 20.21
N ARG A 187 0.43 1.94 19.19
CA ARG A 187 -0.01 3.33 19.05
C ARG A 187 -0.92 3.77 20.21
N PHE A 188 -1.82 2.91 20.63
CA PHE A 188 -2.68 3.16 21.80
C PHE A 188 -1.85 3.38 23.06
N GLN A 189 -0.89 2.49 23.34
CA GLN A 189 0.01 2.60 24.49
C GLN A 189 0.89 3.86 24.45
N ALA A 190 1.24 4.35 23.29
CA ALA A 190 2.04 5.55 23.08
C ALA A 190 1.25 6.87 23.19
N GLY A 191 -0.03 6.82 23.59
CA GLY A 191 -0.85 8.04 23.79
C GLY A 191 -2.10 8.10 22.93
N ALA A 192 -2.50 7.01 22.28
CA ALA A 192 -3.76 6.87 21.55
C ALA A 192 -3.99 7.96 20.47
N ALA A 193 -2.93 8.33 19.73
CA ALA A 193 -3.03 9.30 18.66
C ALA A 193 -3.96 8.80 17.54
N PRO A 194 -4.78 9.67 16.89
CA PRO A 194 -5.71 9.26 15.85
C PRO A 194 -5.03 8.70 14.60
N LEU A 195 -5.72 7.83 13.86
CA LEU A 195 -5.23 7.24 12.61
C LEU A 195 -6.39 6.81 11.69
N ALA A 196 -6.22 6.94 10.39
CA ALA A 196 -7.09 6.31 9.39
C ALA A 196 -6.48 4.98 8.91
N VAL A 197 -7.32 3.93 8.84
CA VAL A 197 -6.95 2.56 8.43
C VAL A 197 -7.77 2.23 7.18
N VAL A 198 -7.17 2.35 5.99
CA VAL A 198 -7.87 2.46 4.71
C VAL A 198 -7.62 1.24 3.83
N SER A 199 -8.63 0.41 3.59
CA SER A 199 -8.53 -0.57 2.52
C SER A 199 -8.63 0.12 1.17
N MET A 200 -7.69 -0.16 0.27
CA MET A 200 -7.69 0.27 -1.13
C MET A 200 -7.77 -0.95 -2.07
N ASP A 201 -8.38 -2.02 -1.61
CA ASP A 201 -8.63 -3.24 -2.38
C ASP A 201 -9.98 -3.19 -3.10
N ASN A 202 -10.03 -3.84 -4.25
CA ASN A 202 -11.26 -3.98 -5.03
C ASN A 202 -12.12 -5.13 -4.48
N CYS A 203 -12.64 -4.97 -3.27
CA CYS A 203 -13.60 -5.90 -2.67
C CYS A 203 -14.76 -5.12 -2.03
N SER A 204 -15.93 -5.74 -2.02
CA SER A 204 -17.16 -5.11 -1.52
C SER A 204 -17.04 -4.78 -0.04
N HIS A 205 -17.48 -3.56 0.34
CA HIS A 205 -17.45 -3.05 1.71
C HIS A 205 -16.08 -3.21 2.37
N ASN A 206 -15.03 -2.84 1.66
CA ASN A 206 -13.65 -3.11 2.04
C ASN A 206 -13.25 -2.54 3.41
N GLY A 207 -13.69 -1.33 3.75
CA GLY A 207 -13.45 -0.72 5.06
C GLY A 207 -14.13 -1.47 6.20
N GLU A 208 -15.37 -1.96 5.98
CA GLU A 208 -16.09 -2.77 6.96
C GLU A 208 -15.39 -4.12 7.20
N LYS A 209 -14.95 -4.81 6.14
CA LYS A 209 -14.19 -6.06 6.24
C LYS A 209 -12.89 -5.87 7.02
N LEU A 210 -12.15 -4.81 6.72
CA LEU A 210 -10.91 -4.47 7.41
C LEU A 210 -11.18 -4.22 8.89
N GLN A 211 -12.15 -3.38 9.22
CA GLN A 211 -12.55 -3.10 10.60
C GLN A 211 -12.96 -4.37 11.35
N ALA A 212 -13.85 -5.17 10.75
CA ALA A 212 -14.32 -6.41 11.37
C ALA A 212 -13.18 -7.38 11.69
N SER A 213 -12.20 -7.51 10.79
CA SER A 213 -11.07 -8.40 10.99
C SER A 213 -10.13 -7.92 12.10
N VAL A 214 -9.78 -6.64 12.12
CA VAL A 214 -8.98 -6.05 13.20
C VAL A 214 -9.69 -6.16 14.53
N MET A 215 -10.99 -5.83 14.59
CA MET A 215 -11.80 -5.89 15.81
C MET A 215 -11.95 -7.32 16.34
N THR A 216 -12.08 -8.31 15.45
CA THR A 216 -12.16 -9.73 15.87
C THR A 216 -10.92 -10.16 16.63
N VAL A 217 -9.74 -9.84 16.12
CA VAL A 217 -8.47 -10.16 16.77
C VAL A 217 -8.33 -9.39 18.09
N ALA A 218 -8.58 -8.09 18.07
CA ALA A 218 -8.46 -7.24 19.27
C ALA A 218 -9.39 -7.69 20.41
N LYS A 219 -10.65 -8.02 20.09
CA LYS A 219 -11.63 -8.53 21.08
C LYS A 219 -11.21 -9.89 21.64
N ALA A 220 -10.69 -10.79 20.81
CA ALA A 220 -10.17 -12.08 21.29
C ALA A 220 -8.97 -11.90 22.22
N TRP A 221 -8.09 -10.93 21.95
CA TRP A 221 -7.00 -10.58 22.87
C TRP A 221 -7.51 -9.96 24.17
N ALA A 222 -8.57 -9.15 24.14
CA ALA A 222 -9.18 -8.60 25.34
C ALA A 222 -9.82 -9.71 26.21
N GLU A 223 -10.49 -10.68 25.61
CA GLU A 223 -11.05 -11.84 26.31
C GLU A 223 -9.97 -12.68 27.00
N LYS A 224 -8.78 -12.78 26.41
CA LYS A 224 -7.62 -13.45 26.99
C LYS A 224 -6.81 -12.60 27.98
N GLY A 225 -7.15 -11.32 28.12
CA GLY A 225 -6.48 -10.39 29.04
C GLY A 225 -5.15 -9.85 28.52
N TYR A 226 -4.83 -9.99 27.23
CA TYR A 226 -3.62 -9.39 26.63
C TYR A 226 -3.76 -7.87 26.43
N VAL A 227 -4.98 -7.37 26.21
CA VAL A 227 -5.29 -5.95 26.04
C VAL A 227 -6.49 -5.56 26.90
N GLY A 228 -6.61 -4.28 27.28
CA GLY A 228 -7.72 -3.77 28.05
C GLY A 228 -8.94 -3.40 27.20
N GLN A 229 -10.10 -3.21 27.84
CA GLN A 229 -11.32 -2.74 27.16
C GLN A 229 -11.19 -1.29 26.67
N ASP A 230 -10.31 -0.50 27.22
CA ASP A 230 -9.96 0.84 26.81
C ASP A 230 -9.32 0.85 25.40
N PHE A 231 -8.53 -0.17 25.05
CA PHE A 231 -8.04 -0.37 23.69
C PHE A 231 -9.20 -0.68 22.72
N ILE A 232 -10.17 -1.50 23.11
CA ILE A 232 -11.35 -1.77 22.27
C ILE A 232 -12.14 -0.48 22.05
N ALA A 233 -12.37 0.30 23.09
CA ALA A 233 -13.03 1.60 22.99
C ALA A 233 -12.29 2.58 22.06
N TYR A 234 -10.94 2.58 22.10
CA TYR A 234 -10.11 3.37 21.18
C TYR A 234 -10.31 2.96 19.71
N LEU A 235 -10.40 1.66 19.42
CA LEU A 235 -10.64 1.15 18.07
C LEU A 235 -12.08 1.41 17.58
N GLU A 236 -13.05 1.51 18.48
CA GLU A 236 -14.47 1.76 18.19
C GLU A 236 -14.79 3.27 18.06
N ASP A 237 -13.94 4.14 18.60
CA ASP A 237 -14.09 5.59 18.47
C ASP A 237 -13.58 6.08 17.12
N GLU A 238 -14.51 6.38 16.20
CA GLU A 238 -14.18 6.87 14.85
C GLU A 238 -13.43 8.23 14.83
N SER A 239 -13.42 8.97 15.94
CA SER A 239 -12.59 10.17 16.09
C SER A 239 -11.13 9.84 16.42
N LYS A 240 -10.85 8.58 16.76
CA LYS A 240 -9.53 8.03 17.04
C LYS A 240 -9.09 7.12 15.91
N ILE A 241 -9.80 6.02 15.68
CA ILE A 241 -9.50 5.09 14.58
C ILE A 241 -10.65 5.07 13.60
N ALA A 242 -10.43 5.60 12.41
CA ALA A 242 -11.39 5.53 11.32
C ALA A 242 -11.02 4.42 10.34
N PHE A 243 -12.04 3.77 9.77
CA PHE A 243 -11.91 2.78 8.70
C PHE A 243 -12.65 3.27 7.44
N PRO A 244 -12.07 4.25 6.72
CA PRO A 244 -12.70 4.79 5.52
C PRO A 244 -12.92 3.71 4.46
N TRP A 245 -14.09 3.73 3.82
CA TRP A 245 -14.39 2.88 2.69
C TRP A 245 -13.75 3.45 1.43
N SER A 246 -13.40 2.59 0.49
CA SER A 246 -12.91 3.04 -0.81
C SER A 246 -13.43 2.19 -1.96
N MET A 247 -13.31 2.73 -3.16
CA MET A 247 -13.53 2.02 -4.40
C MET A 247 -12.40 2.35 -5.36
N ILE A 248 -11.70 1.33 -5.82
CA ILE A 248 -10.55 1.45 -6.70
C ILE A 248 -10.81 0.76 -8.03
N ASP A 249 -10.29 1.34 -9.10
CA ASP A 249 -10.17 0.67 -10.39
C ASP A 249 -8.85 1.06 -11.05
N LYS A 250 -8.02 0.06 -11.30
CA LYS A 250 -6.75 0.19 -12.00
C LYS A 250 -6.31 -1.19 -12.48
N ILE A 251 -5.94 -1.28 -13.72
CA ILE A 251 -5.34 -2.49 -14.29
C ILE A 251 -3.83 -2.33 -14.31
N THR A 252 -3.15 -3.24 -13.63
CA THR A 252 -1.70 -3.38 -13.62
C THR A 252 -1.36 -4.82 -14.00
N PRO A 253 -1.27 -5.12 -15.30
CA PRO A 253 -1.00 -6.48 -15.76
C PRO A 253 0.37 -6.97 -15.29
N ARG A 254 0.57 -8.29 -15.37
CA ARG A 254 1.88 -8.90 -15.12
C ARG A 254 2.96 -8.25 -16.02
N PRO A 255 4.23 -8.26 -15.60
CA PRO A 255 5.33 -7.79 -16.44
C PRO A 255 5.24 -8.36 -17.85
N HIS A 256 5.16 -7.47 -18.84
CA HIS A 256 4.94 -7.85 -20.23
C HIS A 256 6.27 -7.98 -20.95
N LYS A 257 6.48 -9.10 -21.66
CA LYS A 257 7.75 -9.41 -22.30
C LYS A 257 8.23 -8.34 -23.29
N ILE A 258 7.34 -7.74 -24.06
CA ILE A 258 7.71 -6.65 -25.00
C ILE A 258 8.26 -5.44 -24.23
N VAL A 259 7.73 -5.12 -23.06
CA VAL A 259 8.24 -4.02 -22.22
C VAL A 259 9.62 -4.37 -21.67
N GLU A 260 9.80 -5.58 -21.13
CA GLU A 260 11.10 -6.09 -20.71
C GLU A 260 12.15 -5.97 -21.82
N GLU A 261 11.86 -6.51 -23.02
CA GLU A 261 12.76 -6.46 -24.17
C GLU A 261 13.11 -5.03 -24.59
N GLN A 262 12.17 -4.08 -24.48
CA GLN A 262 12.44 -2.67 -24.75
C GLN A 262 13.38 -2.05 -23.71
N LEU A 263 13.16 -2.31 -22.41
CA LEU A 263 13.99 -1.77 -21.35
C LEU A 263 15.41 -2.33 -21.40
N VAL A 264 15.55 -3.61 -21.69
CA VAL A 264 16.86 -4.27 -21.90
C VAL A 264 17.56 -3.69 -23.13
N LYS A 265 16.86 -3.47 -24.27
CA LYS A 265 17.41 -2.83 -25.46
C LYS A 265 17.92 -1.40 -25.19
N ASP A 266 17.25 -0.69 -24.29
CA ASP A 266 17.65 0.65 -23.86
C ASP A 266 18.79 0.63 -22.82
N ASN A 267 19.38 -0.56 -22.59
CA ASN A 267 20.45 -0.80 -21.61
C ASN A 267 20.09 -0.39 -20.17
N ILE A 268 18.83 -0.59 -19.79
CA ILE A 268 18.40 -0.46 -18.39
C ILE A 268 18.61 -1.82 -17.72
N GLU A 269 19.43 -1.83 -16.68
CA GLU A 269 19.90 -3.05 -16.02
C GLU A 269 18.84 -3.63 -15.06
N ASP A 270 18.90 -4.94 -14.88
CA ASP A 270 18.14 -5.70 -13.87
C ASP A 270 16.61 -5.54 -14.02
N MET A 271 16.11 -5.46 -15.28
CA MET A 271 14.67 -5.32 -15.57
C MET A 271 13.96 -6.67 -15.79
N GLU A 272 14.66 -7.79 -15.75
CA GLU A 272 14.08 -9.11 -15.94
C GLU A 272 13.10 -9.44 -14.79
N PRO A 273 11.91 -9.99 -15.13
CA PRO A 273 10.99 -10.47 -14.11
C PRO A 273 11.55 -11.62 -13.29
N ILE A 274 11.22 -11.64 -12.02
CA ILE A 274 11.55 -12.73 -11.10
C ILE A 274 10.29 -13.45 -10.65
N VAL A 275 10.44 -14.69 -10.18
CA VAL A 275 9.41 -15.42 -9.45
C VAL A 275 9.84 -15.49 -7.99
N THR A 276 9.01 -14.99 -7.10
CA THR A 276 9.29 -15.00 -5.66
C THR A 276 9.08 -16.38 -5.03
N SER A 277 9.51 -16.57 -3.80
CA SER A 277 9.24 -17.76 -3.00
C SER A 277 7.74 -18.03 -2.78
N LYS A 278 6.89 -17.03 -2.95
CA LYS A 278 5.43 -17.11 -2.88
C LYS A 278 4.76 -17.27 -4.26
N ASN A 279 5.56 -17.53 -5.31
CA ASN A 279 5.11 -17.64 -6.70
C ASN A 279 4.49 -16.34 -7.28
N THR A 280 4.89 -15.19 -6.76
CA THR A 280 4.56 -13.91 -7.39
C THR A 280 5.50 -13.64 -8.55
N PHE A 281 4.94 -13.36 -9.75
CA PHE A 281 5.70 -12.94 -10.92
C PHE A 281 5.76 -11.40 -10.94
N ILE A 282 6.96 -10.84 -10.76
CA ILE A 282 7.17 -9.40 -10.53
C ILE A 282 8.50 -8.93 -11.14
N ALA A 283 8.61 -7.65 -11.46
CA ALA A 283 9.83 -7.02 -11.98
C ALA A 283 10.07 -5.66 -11.30
N ALA A 284 11.24 -5.06 -11.53
CA ALA A 284 11.55 -3.69 -11.12
C ALA A 284 10.69 -2.64 -11.86
N PHE A 285 10.04 -3.03 -12.95
CA PHE A 285 9.03 -2.23 -13.63
C PHE A 285 7.62 -2.71 -13.36
N VAL A 286 6.64 -1.85 -13.57
CA VAL A 286 5.22 -2.16 -13.52
C VAL A 286 4.55 -1.67 -14.81
N ASN A 287 3.75 -2.54 -15.43
CA ASN A 287 2.86 -2.13 -16.49
C ASN A 287 1.57 -1.58 -15.91
N ALA A 288 1.09 -0.48 -16.45
CA ALA A 288 -0.17 0.12 -16.04
C ALA A 288 -0.99 0.51 -17.27
N GLU A 289 -2.29 0.31 -17.25
CA GLU A 289 -3.20 0.90 -18.22
C GLU A 289 -3.53 2.33 -17.82
N ARG A 290 -3.93 3.16 -18.79
CA ARG A 290 -4.22 4.57 -18.55
C ARG A 290 -5.46 4.81 -17.67
N PRO A 291 -6.58 4.09 -17.86
CA PRO A 291 -7.77 4.27 -17.03
C PRO A 291 -7.50 3.96 -15.56
N GLN A 292 -7.95 4.85 -14.70
CA GLN A 292 -7.85 4.68 -13.25
C GLN A 292 -8.83 5.58 -12.54
N TYR A 293 -9.34 5.12 -11.41
CA TYR A 293 -9.97 5.98 -10.41
C TYR A 293 -9.83 5.39 -9.00
N LEU A 294 -9.89 6.28 -8.03
CA LEU A 294 -9.97 5.95 -6.61
C LEU A 294 -10.98 6.90 -5.98
N VAL A 295 -11.98 6.34 -5.33
CA VAL A 295 -12.98 7.05 -4.54
C VAL A 295 -12.80 6.64 -3.09
N VAL A 296 -12.68 7.58 -2.17
CA VAL A 296 -12.40 7.31 -0.76
C VAL A 296 -13.35 8.13 0.12
N GLU A 297 -13.86 7.50 1.17
CA GLU A 297 -14.59 8.21 2.23
C GLU A 297 -13.65 9.17 2.95
N ASP A 298 -14.02 10.46 3.00
CA ASP A 298 -13.19 11.49 3.61
C ASP A 298 -13.33 11.52 5.14
N LYS A 299 -12.80 10.48 5.79
CA LYS A 299 -12.85 10.31 7.25
C LYS A 299 -11.44 10.02 7.80
N PHE A 300 -10.67 11.08 8.02
CA PHE A 300 -9.27 11.01 8.43
C PHE A 300 -9.05 11.82 9.71
N PRO A 301 -9.16 11.19 10.89
CA PRO A 301 -9.15 11.91 12.18
C PRO A 301 -7.81 12.58 12.51
N ASN A 302 -6.71 12.18 11.86
CA ASN A 302 -5.38 12.79 11.99
C ASN A 302 -4.94 13.57 10.73
N GLY A 303 -5.90 13.96 9.87
CA GLY A 303 -5.58 14.53 8.57
C GLY A 303 -5.07 13.48 7.56
N ARG A 304 -4.75 13.94 6.36
CA ARG A 304 -4.27 13.10 5.24
C ARG A 304 -3.51 13.94 4.22
N PRO A 305 -2.72 13.32 3.34
CA PRO A 305 -2.24 13.98 2.12
C PRO A 305 -3.43 14.53 1.29
N PRO A 306 -3.27 15.62 0.56
CA PRO A 306 -4.35 16.23 -0.25
C PRO A 306 -4.61 15.40 -1.52
N LEU A 307 -5.08 14.16 -1.35
CA LEU A 307 -5.24 13.16 -2.40
C LEU A 307 -6.17 13.61 -3.53
N GLU A 308 -7.12 14.50 -3.25
CA GLU A 308 -8.00 15.12 -4.26
C GLU A 308 -7.20 15.94 -5.29
N LYS A 309 -6.04 16.48 -4.93
CA LYS A 309 -5.14 17.17 -5.86
C LYS A 309 -4.42 16.20 -6.80
N ALA A 310 -4.27 14.95 -6.39
CA ALA A 310 -3.73 13.90 -7.25
C ALA A 310 -4.81 13.20 -8.10
N GLY A 311 -6.08 13.60 -7.99
CA GLY A 311 -7.20 13.05 -8.76
C GLY A 311 -8.00 11.96 -8.06
N VAL A 312 -7.86 11.81 -6.73
CA VAL A 312 -8.71 10.94 -5.92
C VAL A 312 -10.03 11.65 -5.60
N TYR A 313 -11.13 10.95 -5.72
CA TYR A 313 -12.45 11.47 -5.34
C TYR A 313 -12.68 11.26 -3.85
N MET A 314 -12.57 12.33 -3.07
CA MET A 314 -12.87 12.34 -1.64
C MET A 314 -14.36 12.64 -1.43
N THR A 315 -15.09 11.78 -0.70
CA THR A 315 -16.56 11.88 -0.59
C THR A 315 -17.09 11.22 0.70
N ASP A 316 -18.41 11.07 0.81
CA ASP A 316 -19.06 10.35 1.91
C ASP A 316 -19.15 8.82 1.62
N ARG A 317 -19.40 8.03 2.67
CA ARG A 317 -19.53 6.56 2.62
C ARG A 317 -20.63 6.10 1.67
N ASP A 318 -21.76 6.78 1.65
CA ASP A 318 -22.90 6.42 0.79
C ASP A 318 -22.54 6.54 -0.69
N THR A 319 -21.80 7.57 -1.04
CA THR A 319 -21.31 7.80 -2.42
C THR A 319 -20.28 6.74 -2.81
N VAL A 320 -19.36 6.35 -1.91
CA VAL A 320 -18.43 5.23 -2.15
C VAL A 320 -19.22 3.94 -2.43
N ASN A 321 -20.19 3.63 -1.60
CA ASN A 321 -21.05 2.43 -1.74
C ASN A 321 -21.86 2.45 -3.06
N LYS A 322 -22.42 3.60 -3.45
CA LYS A 322 -23.09 3.75 -4.74
C LYS A 322 -22.16 3.52 -5.92
N THR A 323 -20.93 4.05 -5.84
CA THR A 323 -19.90 3.87 -6.88
C THR A 323 -19.52 2.38 -7.02
N GLU A 324 -19.35 1.68 -5.90
CA GLU A 324 -19.09 0.23 -5.88
C GLU A 324 -20.23 -0.53 -6.56
N ARG A 325 -21.48 -0.26 -6.17
CA ARG A 325 -22.66 -0.92 -6.77
C ARG A 325 -22.75 -0.67 -8.27
N MET A 326 -22.55 0.56 -8.71
CA MET A 326 -22.57 0.90 -10.15
C MET A 326 -21.50 0.12 -10.92
N LYS A 327 -20.28 0.04 -10.39
CA LYS A 327 -19.20 -0.71 -11.03
C LYS A 327 -19.56 -2.19 -11.17
N VAL A 328 -19.95 -2.83 -10.09
CA VAL A 328 -20.21 -4.27 -10.06
C VAL A 328 -21.47 -4.64 -10.83
N THR A 329 -22.59 -3.91 -10.64
CA THR A 329 -23.88 -4.29 -11.18
C THR A 329 -24.17 -3.75 -12.57
N THR A 330 -23.59 -2.59 -12.94
CA THR A 330 -23.97 -1.87 -14.17
C THR A 330 -22.88 -1.88 -15.23
N CYS A 331 -21.61 -1.84 -14.82
CA CYS A 331 -20.49 -1.71 -15.77
C CYS A 331 -19.71 -3.01 -15.93
N LEU A 332 -19.24 -3.63 -14.84
CA LEU A 332 -18.30 -4.75 -14.92
C LEU A 332 -19.01 -6.07 -15.29
N ASN A 333 -19.97 -6.50 -14.46
CA ASN A 333 -20.63 -7.79 -14.66
C ASN A 333 -21.47 -7.87 -15.92
N PRO A 334 -22.29 -6.85 -16.29
CA PRO A 334 -23.02 -6.90 -17.54
C PRO A 334 -22.13 -6.94 -18.79
N LEU A 335 -21.00 -6.22 -18.80
CA LEU A 335 -20.07 -6.23 -19.91
C LEU A 335 -19.34 -7.57 -20.04
N HIS A 336 -18.91 -8.17 -18.93
CA HIS A 336 -18.30 -9.50 -18.93
C HIS A 336 -19.27 -10.61 -19.34
N THR A 337 -20.54 -10.46 -19.04
CA THR A 337 -21.57 -11.46 -19.43
C THR A 337 -22.02 -11.28 -20.88
N ALA A 338 -21.88 -10.08 -21.45
CA ALA A 338 -22.27 -9.77 -22.82
C ALA A 338 -21.18 -10.08 -23.86
N MET A 339 -19.93 -10.29 -23.44
CA MET A 339 -18.80 -10.70 -24.29
C MET A 339 -18.58 -12.19 -24.21
#